data_284398ee45d150e133ad62d9c868a173
#
_entry.id   284398ee45d150e133ad62d9c868a173
#
_cell.length_a   1.000
_cell.length_b   1.000
_cell.length_c   1.000
_cell.angle_alpha   90.00
_cell.angle_beta   90.00
_cell.angle_gamma   90.00
#
_symmetry.space_group_name_H-M   'P 1'
#
loop_
_entity.id
_entity.type
_entity.pdbx_description
1 polymer ?
#
loop_
_entity_poly.entity_id
_entity_poly.type
_entity_poly.pdbx_seq_one_letter_code
_entity_poly.pdbx_strand_id
1 'polypeptide(L)'
;MPHTTSARSPATGRTVLVLQGGGALGAYQAGAYEALEARAQDLDWVAGISIGAINAALIAGNPKERRIERLQAFWDQVSLALVPNPSDWIQEPMRKWWDNSVALLGAWRGVPGFFMPRPWWDWWPQAPDSLYDTHPLRATLEQLVDFDLLNDSPIRFSIGAVDVQNGNFAYFDNRHERIGPEHVLASGALPPGFPAVQIGERWYWDGGLVSN
;
A
#
# COMPACT_ATOMS: atom_id res chain seq x y z
N MET A 1 18.72 9.48 43.64
CA MET A 1 19.55 8.56 42.84
C MET A 1 19.41 8.98 41.39
N PRO A 2 20.49 9.36 40.67
CA PRO A 2 20.38 9.76 39.30
C PRO A 2 20.18 8.53 38.41
N HIS A 3 19.12 8.56 37.58
CA HIS A 3 18.90 7.58 36.54
C HIS A 3 19.99 7.76 35.46
N THR A 4 20.92 6.80 35.41
CA THR A 4 21.87 6.66 34.32
C THR A 4 21.12 6.31 33.05
N THR A 5 20.98 7.27 32.15
CA THR A 5 20.57 7.05 30.79
C THR A 5 21.66 6.19 30.11
N SER A 6 21.40 4.92 29.94
CA SER A 6 22.24 4.00 29.16
C SER A 6 22.30 4.52 27.72
N ALA A 7 23.43 5.10 27.34
CA ALA A 7 23.71 5.39 25.93
C ALA A 7 23.75 4.07 25.17
N ARG A 8 22.74 3.83 24.32
CA ARG A 8 22.75 2.70 23.38
C ARG A 8 23.95 2.86 22.45
N SER A 9 24.79 1.84 22.39
CA SER A 9 25.77 1.66 21.31
C SER A 9 25.06 1.81 19.96
N PRO A 10 25.64 2.52 18.98
CA PRO A 10 25.07 2.57 17.64
C PRO A 10 25.02 1.14 17.11
N ALA A 11 23.82 0.69 16.76
CA ALA A 11 23.62 -0.60 16.10
C ALA A 11 24.41 -0.57 14.78
N THR A 12 25.41 -1.45 14.64
CA THR A 12 26.25 -1.56 13.43
C THR A 12 25.53 -2.29 12.29
N GLY A 13 24.22 -2.42 12.35
CA GLY A 13 23.38 -3.11 11.36
C GLY A 13 22.50 -2.16 10.56
N ARG A 14 22.05 -2.60 9.39
CA ARG A 14 21.05 -1.90 8.58
C ARG A 14 19.64 -2.12 9.15
N THR A 15 18.83 -1.07 9.18
CA THR A 15 17.42 -1.15 9.57
C THR A 15 16.58 -1.38 8.31
N VAL A 16 15.93 -2.54 8.23
CA VAL A 16 15.06 -2.92 7.12
C VAL A 16 13.63 -3.05 7.62
N LEU A 17 12.70 -2.35 6.99
CA LEU A 17 11.27 -2.47 7.23
C LEU A 17 10.62 -3.25 6.08
N VAL A 18 10.03 -4.40 6.40
CA VAL A 18 9.30 -5.22 5.42
C VAL A 18 7.82 -5.15 5.72
N LEU A 19 7.04 -4.75 4.72
CA LEU A 19 5.60 -4.51 4.79
C LEU A 19 4.88 -5.49 3.86
N GLN A 20 4.21 -6.47 4.44
CA GLN A 20 3.49 -7.49 3.67
C GLN A 20 2.15 -6.97 3.14
N GLY A 21 1.56 -7.70 2.18
CA GLY A 21 0.21 -7.47 1.69
C GLY A 21 -0.85 -7.77 2.75
N GLY A 22 -2.10 -7.46 2.44
CA GLY A 22 -3.22 -7.76 3.35
C GLY A 22 -4.34 -6.72 3.34
N GLY A 23 -4.43 -5.88 2.32
CA GLY A 23 -5.52 -4.92 2.15
C GLY A 23 -5.67 -3.98 3.37
N ALA A 24 -6.82 -3.97 4.00
CA ALA A 24 -7.13 -3.08 5.14
C ALA A 24 -6.18 -3.25 6.35
N LEU A 25 -5.52 -4.41 6.48
CA LEU A 25 -4.51 -4.65 7.54
C LEU A 25 -3.29 -3.73 7.39
N GLY A 26 -3.10 -3.11 6.23
CA GLY A 26 -2.07 -2.10 6.03
C GLY A 26 -2.19 -0.88 6.94
N ALA A 27 -3.38 -0.57 7.47
CA ALA A 27 -3.57 0.49 8.47
C ALA A 27 -2.76 0.22 9.76
N TYR A 28 -2.67 -1.05 10.17
CA TYR A 28 -1.83 -1.45 11.31
C TYR A 28 -0.34 -1.15 11.05
N GLN A 29 0.12 -1.32 9.81
CA GLN A 29 1.51 -1.04 9.43
C GLN A 29 1.83 0.45 9.56
N ALA A 30 0.88 1.34 9.25
CA ALA A 30 1.03 2.78 9.42
C ALA A 30 1.24 3.14 10.91
N GLY A 31 0.42 2.58 11.82
CA GLY A 31 0.61 2.76 13.27
C GLY A 31 1.91 2.15 13.80
N ALA A 32 2.33 1.00 13.26
CA ALA A 32 3.60 0.38 13.61
C ALA A 32 4.79 1.28 13.17
N TYR A 33 4.70 1.87 11.98
CA TYR A 33 5.72 2.82 11.51
C TYR A 33 5.78 4.08 12.40
N GLU A 34 4.65 4.64 12.78
CA GLU A 34 4.58 5.77 13.71
C GLU A 34 5.31 5.46 15.04
N ALA A 35 5.10 4.26 15.59
CA ALA A 35 5.79 3.81 16.81
C ALA A 35 7.31 3.61 16.60
N LEU A 36 7.76 3.23 15.41
CA LEU A 36 9.19 3.13 15.06
C LEU A 36 9.81 4.51 14.92
N GLU A 37 9.13 5.44 14.27
CA GLU A 37 9.57 6.82 14.07
C GLU A 37 9.74 7.54 15.42
N ALA A 38 8.81 7.32 16.37
CA ALA A 38 8.89 7.86 17.73
C ALA A 38 10.14 7.38 18.49
N ARG A 39 10.77 6.29 18.06
CA ARG A 39 12.03 5.78 18.61
C ARG A 39 13.28 6.33 17.91
N ALA A 40 13.11 7.29 17.00
CA ALA A 40 14.16 7.89 16.19
C ALA A 40 15.01 6.86 15.43
N GLN A 41 14.37 5.79 14.95
CA GLN A 41 15.03 4.75 14.18
C GLN A 41 15.05 5.15 12.69
N ASP A 42 16.23 5.40 12.16
CA ASP A 42 16.37 5.65 10.73
C ASP A 42 16.28 4.36 9.94
N LEU A 43 15.64 4.44 8.76
CA LEU A 43 15.50 3.32 7.84
C LEU A 43 16.56 3.38 6.75
N ASP A 44 17.22 2.24 6.50
CA ASP A 44 18.11 2.06 5.36
C ASP A 44 17.39 1.47 4.15
N TRP A 45 16.35 0.67 4.40
CA TRP A 45 15.60 -0.03 3.36
C TRP A 45 14.15 -0.24 3.79
N VAL A 46 13.23 0.03 2.87
CA VAL A 46 11.81 -0.33 3.00
C VAL A 46 11.42 -1.22 1.83
N ALA A 47 10.80 -2.35 2.12
CA ALA A 47 10.31 -3.29 1.13
C ALA A 47 8.83 -3.56 1.35
N GLY A 48 8.06 -3.75 0.29
CA GLY A 48 6.63 -3.98 0.42
C GLY A 48 6.00 -4.75 -0.73
N ILE A 49 4.83 -5.32 -0.47
CA ILE A 49 3.99 -6.01 -1.46
C ILE A 49 2.55 -5.53 -1.26
N SER A 50 1.82 -5.32 -2.37
CA SER A 50 0.40 -4.92 -2.32
C SER A 50 0.20 -3.64 -1.50
N ILE A 51 -0.67 -3.64 -0.51
CA ILE A 51 -0.85 -2.50 0.41
C ILE A 51 0.44 -2.11 1.12
N GLY A 52 1.32 -3.08 1.37
CA GLY A 52 2.66 -2.83 1.93
C GLY A 52 3.54 -2.02 0.98
N ALA A 53 3.42 -2.19 -0.33
CA ALA A 53 4.11 -1.37 -1.33
C ALA A 53 3.61 0.08 -1.33
N ILE A 54 2.31 0.30 -1.11
CA ILE A 54 1.73 1.64 -0.97
C ILE A 54 2.29 2.33 0.28
N ASN A 55 2.23 1.66 1.45
CA ASN A 55 2.80 2.21 2.68
C ASN A 55 4.31 2.47 2.54
N ALA A 56 5.05 1.56 1.90
CA ALA A 56 6.48 1.73 1.63
C ALA A 56 6.76 2.95 0.75
N ALA A 57 5.94 3.19 -0.29
CA ALA A 57 6.06 4.35 -1.16
C ALA A 57 5.79 5.66 -0.41
N LEU A 58 4.75 5.68 0.44
CA LEU A 58 4.43 6.83 1.30
C LEU A 58 5.58 7.15 2.28
N ILE A 59 6.29 6.12 2.76
CA ILE A 59 7.45 6.29 3.65
C ILE A 59 8.67 6.78 2.86
N ALA A 60 9.06 6.12 1.78
CA ALA A 60 10.28 6.41 1.04
C ALA A 60 10.18 7.69 0.18
N GLY A 61 9.00 8.00 -0.34
CA GLY A 61 8.72 9.14 -1.20
C GLY A 61 8.27 10.40 -0.46
N ASN A 62 8.59 10.53 0.84
CA ASN A 62 8.30 11.73 1.59
C ASN A 62 9.43 12.09 2.56
N PRO A 63 9.65 13.39 2.81
CA PRO A 63 10.55 13.83 3.87
C PRO A 63 10.14 13.22 5.21
N LYS A 64 11.12 12.93 6.07
CA LYS A 64 10.91 12.24 7.34
C LYS A 64 9.78 12.87 8.17
N GLU A 65 9.73 14.17 8.23
CA GLU A 65 8.76 14.95 9.02
C GLU A 65 7.32 14.84 8.50
N ARG A 66 7.14 14.40 7.25
CA ARG A 66 5.82 14.30 6.60
C ARG A 66 5.31 12.89 6.41
N ARG A 67 6.10 11.87 6.70
CA ARG A 67 5.77 10.46 6.44
C ARG A 67 4.50 10.02 7.17
N ILE A 68 4.42 10.33 8.47
CA ILE A 68 3.25 10.00 9.30
C ILE A 68 2.02 10.74 8.79
N GLU A 69 2.13 12.05 8.51
CA GLU A 69 1.04 12.85 7.92
C GLU A 69 0.52 12.22 6.63
N ARG A 70 1.43 11.78 5.74
CA ARG A 70 1.06 11.19 4.45
C ARG A 70 0.43 9.82 4.58
N LEU A 71 0.94 8.99 5.49
CA LEU A 71 0.31 7.71 5.83
C LEU A 71 -1.10 7.93 6.38
N GLN A 72 -1.27 8.84 7.33
CA GLN A 72 -2.57 9.18 7.89
C GLN A 72 -3.52 9.72 6.81
N ALA A 73 -3.08 10.66 5.97
CA ALA A 73 -3.89 11.21 4.88
C ALA A 73 -4.38 10.13 3.91
N PHE A 74 -3.52 9.17 3.56
CA PHE A 74 -3.92 8.02 2.74
C PHE A 74 -4.98 7.17 3.43
N TRP A 75 -4.73 6.78 4.68
CA TRP A 75 -5.63 5.90 5.41
C TRP A 75 -6.96 6.58 5.76
N ASP A 76 -6.95 7.88 6.07
CA ASP A 76 -8.18 8.66 6.25
C ASP A 76 -8.99 8.69 4.96
N GLN A 77 -8.36 8.97 3.82
CA GLN A 77 -9.04 9.04 2.53
C GLN A 77 -9.71 7.70 2.16
N VAL A 78 -9.02 6.58 2.34
CA VAL A 78 -9.56 5.26 1.99
C VAL A 78 -10.51 4.69 3.06
N SER A 79 -10.45 5.19 4.30
CA SER A 79 -11.31 4.76 5.41
C SER A 79 -12.62 5.55 5.50
N LEU A 80 -12.63 6.84 5.14
CA LEU A 80 -13.84 7.68 5.12
C LEU A 80 -14.94 7.16 4.18
N ALA A 81 -14.57 6.30 3.24
CA ALA A 81 -15.51 5.61 2.37
C ALA A 81 -16.31 4.51 3.08
N LEU A 82 -15.83 4.02 4.17
CA LEU A 82 -16.44 2.97 4.97
C LEU A 82 -17.28 3.65 6.06
N VAL A 83 -18.57 3.32 6.10
CA VAL A 83 -19.58 3.80 7.07
C VAL A 83 -19.00 3.85 8.49
N PRO A 84 -19.37 4.85 9.33
CA PRO A 84 -18.90 4.95 10.70
C PRO A 84 -19.00 3.62 11.42
N ASN A 85 -17.88 3.18 12.01
CA ASN A 85 -17.85 1.95 12.80
C ASN A 85 -18.84 2.11 13.96
N PRO A 86 -19.89 1.28 14.06
CA PRO A 86 -20.74 1.34 15.22
C PRO A 86 -19.90 0.94 16.43
N SER A 87 -19.81 1.88 17.34
CA SER A 87 -19.04 1.83 18.58
C SER A 87 -19.05 0.45 19.27
N ASP A 88 -18.06 0.22 20.13
CA ASP A 88 -17.63 -0.96 20.88
C ASP A 88 -18.73 -1.74 21.68
N TRP A 89 -19.99 -1.37 21.55
CA TRP A 89 -21.15 -1.96 22.25
C TRP A 89 -22.01 -2.91 21.40
N ILE A 90 -21.61 -3.18 20.11
CA ILE A 90 -22.31 -4.18 19.30
C ILE A 90 -21.70 -5.56 19.54
N GLN A 91 -22.58 -6.55 19.86
CA GLN A 91 -22.15 -7.93 20.12
C GLN A 91 -21.55 -8.59 18.87
N GLU A 92 -20.58 -9.50 19.07
CA GLU A 92 -19.79 -10.18 18.05
C GLU A 92 -20.56 -10.67 16.79
N PRO A 93 -21.76 -11.29 16.87
CA PRO A 93 -22.46 -11.74 15.68
C PRO A 93 -22.94 -10.60 14.80
N MET A 94 -23.38 -9.49 15.42
CA MET A 94 -23.88 -8.31 14.74
C MET A 94 -22.72 -7.48 14.15
N ARG A 95 -21.56 -7.49 14.81
CA ARG A 95 -20.32 -6.88 14.30
C ARG A 95 -19.85 -7.58 13.02
N LYS A 96 -19.79 -8.92 12.99
CA LYS A 96 -19.45 -9.69 11.78
C LYS A 96 -20.42 -9.42 10.62
N TRP A 97 -21.72 -9.34 10.94
CA TRP A 97 -22.71 -8.99 9.92
C TRP A 97 -22.52 -7.58 9.39
N TRP A 98 -22.21 -6.62 10.27
CA TRP A 98 -21.92 -5.23 9.91
C TRP A 98 -20.65 -5.14 9.07
N ASP A 99 -19.55 -5.79 9.50
CA ASP A 99 -18.27 -5.79 8.77
C ASP A 99 -18.44 -6.39 7.37
N ASN A 100 -19.18 -7.48 7.23
CA ASN A 100 -19.51 -8.05 5.94
C ASN A 100 -20.38 -7.11 5.07
N SER A 101 -21.33 -6.42 5.69
CA SER A 101 -22.20 -5.47 4.97
C SER A 101 -21.41 -4.24 4.49
N VAL A 102 -20.50 -3.73 5.31
CA VAL A 102 -19.60 -2.62 4.97
C VAL A 102 -18.62 -3.04 3.86
N ALA A 103 -18.07 -4.25 3.93
CA ALA A 103 -17.21 -4.80 2.88
C ALA A 103 -17.95 -4.94 1.54
N LEU A 104 -19.21 -5.43 1.57
CA LEU A 104 -20.06 -5.52 0.40
C LEU A 104 -20.42 -4.14 -0.17
N LEU A 105 -20.69 -3.15 0.69
CA LEU A 105 -20.94 -1.78 0.26
C LEU A 105 -19.68 -1.15 -0.37
N GLY A 106 -18.50 -1.39 0.20
CA GLY A 106 -17.22 -0.97 -0.36
C GLY A 106 -16.97 -1.62 -1.74
N ALA A 107 -17.26 -2.91 -1.88
CA ALA A 107 -17.18 -3.60 -3.15
C ALA A 107 -18.16 -3.04 -4.19
N TRP A 108 -19.36 -2.63 -3.77
CA TRP A 108 -20.40 -2.09 -4.66
C TRP A 108 -20.19 -0.62 -5.04
N ARG A 109 -19.70 0.20 -4.11
CA ARG A 109 -19.49 1.65 -4.31
C ARG A 109 -18.08 2.02 -4.73
N GLY A 110 -17.12 1.12 -4.52
CA GLY A 110 -15.70 1.43 -4.58
C GLY A 110 -15.21 2.11 -3.29
N VAL A 111 -13.90 2.36 -3.27
CA VAL A 111 -13.22 3.05 -2.18
C VAL A 111 -12.62 4.35 -2.77
N PRO A 112 -13.13 5.53 -2.40
CA PRO A 112 -12.60 6.79 -2.89
C PRO A 112 -11.09 6.89 -2.71
N GLY A 113 -10.40 7.32 -3.77
CA GLY A 113 -8.95 7.41 -3.77
C GLY A 113 -8.21 6.07 -3.88
N PHE A 114 -8.94 4.94 -3.99
CA PHE A 114 -8.34 3.63 -4.16
C PHE A 114 -8.85 2.92 -5.42
N PHE A 115 -10.14 2.60 -5.50
CA PHE A 115 -10.74 1.98 -6.67
C PHE A 115 -12.22 2.33 -6.83
N MET A 116 -12.73 2.20 -8.05
CA MET A 116 -14.15 2.35 -8.37
C MET A 116 -14.65 1.16 -9.19
N PRO A 117 -15.93 0.76 -9.02
CA PRO A 117 -16.52 -0.27 -9.86
C PRO A 117 -16.56 0.19 -11.32
N ARG A 118 -16.27 -0.71 -12.24
CA ARG A 118 -16.45 -0.41 -13.66
C ARG A 118 -17.93 -0.29 -13.98
N PRO A 119 -18.33 0.72 -14.76
CA PRO A 119 -19.71 0.91 -15.14
C PRO A 119 -20.18 -0.22 -16.06
N TRP A 120 -21.50 -0.51 -16.01
CA TRP A 120 -22.08 -1.63 -16.77
C TRP A 120 -21.88 -1.55 -18.29
N TRP A 121 -21.72 -0.38 -18.85
CA TRP A 121 -21.46 -0.18 -20.29
C TRP A 121 -20.06 -0.61 -20.71
N ASP A 122 -19.09 -0.69 -19.80
CA ASP A 122 -17.76 -1.24 -20.09
C ASP A 122 -17.82 -2.76 -20.33
N TRP A 123 -18.92 -3.40 -19.94
CA TRP A 123 -19.13 -4.85 -20.14
C TRP A 123 -19.69 -5.20 -21.52
N TRP A 124 -19.91 -4.20 -22.38
CA TRP A 124 -20.43 -4.41 -23.73
C TRP A 124 -19.56 -3.67 -24.77
N PRO A 125 -19.15 -4.31 -25.90
CA PRO A 125 -19.44 -5.71 -26.33
C PRO A 125 -18.52 -6.77 -25.74
N GLN A 126 -17.41 -6.39 -25.06
CA GLN A 126 -16.44 -7.31 -24.47
C GLN A 126 -16.32 -7.04 -22.97
N ALA A 127 -16.35 -8.12 -22.17
CA ALA A 127 -16.15 -8.00 -20.72
C ALA A 127 -14.75 -7.42 -20.42
N PRO A 128 -14.64 -6.49 -19.47
CA PRO A 128 -13.36 -5.98 -19.03
C PRO A 128 -12.54 -7.08 -18.33
N ASP A 129 -11.23 -6.89 -18.28
CA ASP A 129 -10.28 -7.80 -17.63
C ASP A 129 -10.31 -7.74 -16.09
N SER A 130 -11.08 -6.81 -15.52
CA SER A 130 -11.16 -6.58 -14.08
C SER A 130 -12.51 -5.98 -13.65
N LEU A 131 -12.88 -6.22 -12.39
CA LEU A 131 -14.12 -5.71 -11.79
C LEU A 131 -14.06 -4.22 -11.47
N TYR A 132 -12.89 -3.72 -11.13
CA TYR A 132 -12.66 -2.35 -10.66
C TYR A 132 -11.61 -1.63 -11.51
N ASP A 133 -11.73 -0.30 -11.51
CA ASP A 133 -10.73 0.61 -12.03
C ASP A 133 -9.89 1.18 -10.87
N THR A 134 -8.56 1.14 -11.02
CA THR A 134 -7.58 1.63 -10.04
C THR A 134 -7.01 3.01 -10.39
N HIS A 135 -7.61 3.72 -11.35
CA HIS A 135 -7.22 5.09 -11.69
C HIS A 135 -7.25 6.04 -10.46
N PRO A 136 -8.24 5.92 -9.54
CA PRO A 136 -8.22 6.72 -8.32
C PRO A 136 -6.99 6.51 -7.45
N LEU A 137 -6.47 5.28 -7.35
CA LEU A 137 -5.24 5.00 -6.61
C LEU A 137 -4.02 5.65 -7.24
N ARG A 138 -3.94 5.65 -8.58
CA ARG A 138 -2.85 6.36 -9.29
C ARG A 138 -2.83 7.83 -8.89
N ALA A 139 -3.97 8.52 -8.97
CA ALA A 139 -4.08 9.93 -8.62
C ALA A 139 -3.72 10.19 -7.15
N THR A 140 -4.14 9.31 -6.23
CA THR A 140 -3.79 9.39 -4.81
C THR A 140 -2.29 9.22 -4.58
N LEU A 141 -1.65 8.26 -5.25
CA LEU A 141 -0.20 8.06 -5.18
C LEU A 141 0.56 9.27 -5.71
N GLU A 142 0.16 9.80 -6.87
CA GLU A 142 0.78 10.99 -7.46
C GLU A 142 0.63 12.25 -6.56
N GLN A 143 -0.44 12.32 -5.77
CA GLN A 143 -0.67 13.41 -4.80
C GLN A 143 0.14 13.25 -3.51
N LEU A 144 0.29 12.03 -3.01
CA LEU A 144 0.83 11.76 -1.67
C LEU A 144 2.29 11.31 -1.67
N VAL A 145 2.84 10.89 -2.81
CA VAL A 145 4.21 10.39 -2.96
C VAL A 145 4.98 11.27 -3.94
N ASP A 146 6.11 11.77 -3.51
CA ASP A 146 7.09 12.39 -4.39
C ASP A 146 7.99 11.28 -4.97
N PHE A 147 7.70 10.90 -6.23
CA PHE A 147 8.44 9.83 -6.90
C PHE A 147 9.87 10.25 -7.28
N ASP A 148 10.16 11.53 -7.44
CA ASP A 148 11.54 11.99 -7.65
C ASP A 148 12.32 11.84 -6.35
N LEU A 149 11.77 12.28 -5.22
CA LEU A 149 12.37 12.05 -3.91
C LEU A 149 12.55 10.55 -3.61
N LEU A 150 11.57 9.70 -3.95
CA LEU A 150 11.65 8.24 -3.75
C LEU A 150 12.84 7.66 -4.51
N ASN A 151 13.04 8.07 -5.76
CA ASN A 151 14.11 7.57 -6.60
C ASN A 151 15.50 8.08 -6.17
N ASP A 152 15.56 9.31 -5.64
CA ASP A 152 16.80 9.93 -5.18
C ASP A 152 17.05 9.71 -3.66
N SER A 153 16.12 9.01 -2.98
CA SER A 153 16.16 8.74 -1.54
C SER A 153 17.41 7.97 -1.11
N PRO A 154 18.01 8.30 0.05
CA PRO A 154 19.00 7.43 0.68
C PRO A 154 18.38 6.09 1.13
N ILE A 155 17.07 6.05 1.39
CA ILE A 155 16.35 4.81 1.70
C ILE A 155 16.22 3.98 0.44
N ARG A 156 16.69 2.74 0.48
CA ARG A 156 16.40 1.77 -0.57
C ARG A 156 14.92 1.41 -0.53
N PHE A 157 14.28 1.46 -1.69
CA PHE A 157 12.88 1.08 -1.85
C PHE A 157 12.77 -0.11 -2.79
N SER A 158 12.08 -1.17 -2.35
CA SER A 158 11.87 -2.36 -3.17
C SER A 158 10.43 -2.84 -3.04
N ILE A 159 9.81 -3.20 -4.15
CA ILE A 159 8.46 -3.78 -4.18
C ILE A 159 8.42 -5.02 -5.07
N GLY A 160 7.49 -5.92 -4.77
CA GLY A 160 7.33 -7.16 -5.50
C GLY A 160 6.03 -7.19 -6.29
N ALA A 161 6.08 -7.78 -7.49
CA ALA A 161 4.93 -8.08 -8.33
C ALA A 161 5.12 -9.42 -9.03
N VAL A 162 4.09 -9.94 -9.71
CA VAL A 162 4.16 -11.18 -10.49
C VAL A 162 4.04 -10.85 -11.97
N ASP A 163 5.01 -11.29 -12.75
CA ASP A 163 4.96 -11.22 -14.22
C ASP A 163 3.89 -12.18 -14.74
N VAL A 164 2.84 -11.64 -15.36
CA VAL A 164 1.68 -12.42 -15.87
C VAL A 164 2.08 -13.41 -16.95
N GLN A 165 3.11 -13.10 -17.76
CA GLN A 165 3.51 -13.92 -18.90
C GLN A 165 4.18 -15.23 -18.51
N ASN A 166 4.89 -15.24 -17.38
CA ASN A 166 5.69 -16.40 -16.96
C ASN A 166 5.40 -16.88 -15.52
N GLY A 167 4.59 -16.13 -14.76
CA GLY A 167 4.26 -16.43 -13.37
C GLY A 167 5.42 -16.21 -12.37
N ASN A 168 6.54 -15.65 -12.82
CA ASN A 168 7.68 -15.42 -11.95
C ASN A 168 7.51 -14.15 -11.12
N PHE A 169 8.09 -14.18 -9.94
CA PHE A 169 8.17 -12.99 -9.09
C PHE A 169 9.18 -11.99 -9.66
N ALA A 170 8.77 -10.73 -9.74
CA ALA A 170 9.60 -9.61 -10.18
C ALA A 170 9.78 -8.62 -9.03
N TYR A 171 10.99 -8.09 -8.88
CA TYR A 171 11.30 -7.03 -7.93
C TYR A 171 11.61 -5.74 -8.68
N PHE A 172 10.97 -4.65 -8.27
CA PHE A 172 11.27 -3.28 -8.67
C PHE A 172 12.00 -2.57 -7.54
N ASP A 173 13.11 -1.91 -7.84
CA ASP A 173 14.02 -1.37 -6.82
C ASP A 173 14.63 -0.05 -7.29
N ASN A 174 14.53 1.01 -6.48
CA ASN A 174 15.02 2.35 -6.82
C ASN A 174 16.55 2.45 -6.99
N ARG A 175 17.29 1.37 -6.69
CA ARG A 175 18.74 1.30 -6.96
C ARG A 175 19.04 0.81 -8.36
N HIS A 176 18.07 0.22 -9.04
CA HIS A 176 18.28 -0.43 -10.33
C HIS A 176 17.48 0.23 -11.46
N GLU A 177 16.33 0.85 -11.13
CA GLU A 177 15.45 1.47 -12.10
C GLU A 177 14.66 2.63 -11.48
N ARG A 178 14.10 3.51 -12.32
CA ARG A 178 13.21 4.55 -11.83
C ARG A 178 11.84 3.97 -11.53
N ILE A 179 11.40 4.17 -10.31
CA ILE A 179 10.09 3.76 -9.83
C ILE A 179 9.07 4.86 -10.10
N GLY A 180 7.94 4.49 -10.70
CA GLY A 180 6.77 5.34 -10.87
C GLY A 180 5.54 4.74 -10.19
N PRO A 181 4.40 5.45 -10.22
CA PRO A 181 3.15 4.97 -9.62
C PRO A 181 2.68 3.63 -10.20
N GLU A 182 2.99 3.34 -11.48
CA GLU A 182 2.66 2.06 -12.13
C GLU A 182 3.30 0.86 -11.45
N HIS A 183 4.50 0.99 -10.90
CA HIS A 183 5.17 -0.08 -10.17
C HIS A 183 4.44 -0.41 -8.86
N VAL A 184 3.99 0.62 -8.14
CA VAL A 184 3.21 0.45 -6.90
C VAL A 184 1.83 -0.15 -7.21
N LEU A 185 1.18 0.33 -8.29
CA LEU A 185 -0.08 -0.23 -8.78
C LEU A 185 0.06 -1.70 -9.16
N ALA A 186 1.14 -2.08 -9.87
CA ALA A 186 1.42 -3.47 -10.26
C ALA A 186 1.53 -4.38 -9.05
N SER A 187 2.21 -3.92 -7.99
CA SER A 187 2.34 -4.67 -6.74
C SER A 187 1.01 -4.92 -6.03
N GLY A 188 -0.01 -4.06 -6.28
CA GLY A 188 -1.35 -4.17 -5.69
C GLY A 188 -2.43 -4.65 -6.65
N ALA A 189 -2.09 -5.06 -7.87
CA ALA A 189 -3.02 -5.45 -8.93
C ALA A 189 -3.56 -6.88 -8.74
N LEU A 190 -4.44 -7.10 -7.75
CA LEU A 190 -4.96 -8.42 -7.41
C LEU A 190 -6.13 -8.83 -8.33
N PRO A 191 -5.96 -9.84 -9.20
CA PRO A 191 -7.05 -10.34 -10.04
C PRO A 191 -8.10 -11.13 -9.23
N PRO A 192 -9.35 -11.20 -9.67
CA PRO A 192 -9.95 -10.52 -10.82
C PRO A 192 -10.44 -9.10 -10.46
N GLY A 193 -10.18 -8.64 -9.23
CA GLY A 193 -10.62 -7.36 -8.73
C GLY A 193 -10.00 -6.21 -9.52
N PHE A 194 -8.68 -6.18 -9.61
CA PHE A 194 -7.91 -5.11 -10.24
C PHE A 194 -7.27 -5.57 -11.55
N PRO A 195 -7.13 -4.63 -12.53
CA PRO A 195 -6.51 -4.93 -13.81
C PRO A 195 -5.02 -5.21 -13.66
N ALA A 196 -4.47 -6.02 -14.54
CA ALA A 196 -3.02 -6.13 -14.70
C ALA A 196 -2.44 -4.77 -15.10
N VAL A 197 -1.25 -4.47 -14.62
CA VAL A 197 -0.56 -3.20 -14.89
C VAL A 197 0.59 -3.45 -15.86
N GLN A 198 0.62 -2.68 -16.95
CA GLN A 198 1.69 -2.75 -17.92
C GLN A 198 2.88 -1.88 -17.49
N ILE A 199 4.08 -2.47 -17.46
CA ILE A 199 5.35 -1.78 -17.26
C ILE A 199 6.28 -2.22 -18.39
N GLY A 200 6.64 -1.29 -19.26
CA GLY A 200 7.36 -1.61 -20.49
C GLY A 200 6.55 -2.52 -21.40
N GLU A 201 7.11 -3.68 -21.76
CA GLU A 201 6.45 -4.68 -22.62
C GLU A 201 5.75 -5.80 -21.82
N ARG A 202 5.77 -5.75 -20.48
CA ARG A 202 5.28 -6.81 -19.60
C ARG A 202 4.09 -6.37 -18.78
N TRP A 203 3.27 -7.36 -18.41
CA TRP A 203 2.10 -7.17 -17.56
C TRP A 203 2.34 -7.79 -16.19
N TYR A 204 1.86 -7.12 -15.15
CA TYR A 204 2.11 -7.52 -13.77
C TYR A 204 0.83 -7.57 -12.95
N TRP A 205 0.77 -8.54 -12.07
CA TRP A 205 -0.22 -8.70 -11.02
C TRP A 205 0.41 -8.57 -9.62
N ASP A 206 -0.46 -8.54 -8.62
CA ASP A 206 -0.08 -8.43 -7.20
C ASP A 206 0.94 -9.50 -6.82
N GLY A 207 2.02 -9.06 -6.15
CA GLY A 207 3.08 -9.94 -5.67
C GLY A 207 2.59 -10.97 -4.66
N GLY A 208 1.56 -10.66 -3.90
CA GLY A 208 0.93 -11.55 -2.94
C GLY A 208 0.34 -12.84 -3.52
N LEU A 209 0.21 -12.95 -4.85
CA LEU A 209 -0.19 -14.20 -5.53
C LEU A 209 0.87 -15.30 -5.41
N VAL A 210 2.13 -14.94 -5.25
CA VAL A 210 3.26 -15.89 -5.21
C VAL A 210 3.97 -15.84 -3.87
N SER A 211 4.18 -14.64 -3.32
CA SER A 211 4.87 -14.44 -2.05
C SER A 211 4.35 -13.21 -1.33
N ASN A 212 4.16 -13.33 -0.03
CA ASN A 212 3.64 -12.23 0.80
C ASN A 212 4.45 -12.11 2.11
#